data_c59964f3c4eb45e1ffe479f41d0efda1
#
_entry.id   c59964f3c4eb45e1ffe479f41d0efda1
#
_cell.length_a   1.000
_cell.length_b   1.000
_cell.length_c   1.000
_cell.angle_alpha   90.00
_cell.angle_beta   90.00
_cell.angle_gamma   90.00
#
_symmetry.space_group_name_H-M   'P 1'
#
loop_
_entity.id
_entity.type
_entity.pdbx_description
1 polymer ?
#
loop_
_entity_poly.entity_id
_entity_poly.type
_entity_poly.pdbx_seq_one_letter_code
_entity_poly.pdbx_strand_id
1 'polypeptide(L)'
;MILFTILIVPAYGEPVLKEDDFVVQKFVSGIANGPTSMAFEGKDILVLQKTDGEVRLIHNGVLQEKPVLDENVTSEGEQGMLGITTVGTKVYLYFTESTHDGGKPLGKRVYSYDWNGTVLTDKKLIKDLWATQIYHNGGAMVTDLNGSVYLVVGDAGRYGKLQNHPDGE
;
A
#
# COMPACT_ATOMS: atom_id res chain seq x y z
N MET A 1 10.71 -48.25 -19.53
CA MET A 1 9.94 -47.18 -18.91
C MET A 1 10.82 -45.93 -18.98
N ILE A 2 10.54 -45.01 -19.91
CA ILE A 2 11.33 -43.80 -20.10
C ILE A 2 10.63 -42.71 -19.31
N LEU A 3 11.32 -42.19 -18.29
CA LEU A 3 10.83 -41.09 -17.42
C LEU A 3 11.14 -39.77 -18.14
N PHE A 4 10.11 -39.07 -18.64
CA PHE A 4 10.24 -37.70 -19.15
C PHE A 4 10.17 -36.72 -17.97
N THR A 5 11.30 -36.16 -17.62
CA THR A 5 11.35 -35.04 -16.68
C THR A 5 11.06 -33.73 -17.45
N ILE A 6 9.88 -33.14 -17.24
CA ILE A 6 9.56 -31.81 -17.77
C ILE A 6 10.23 -30.80 -16.86
N LEU A 7 11.27 -30.14 -17.35
CA LEU A 7 11.86 -28.96 -16.73
C LEU A 7 10.92 -27.77 -17.02
N ILE A 8 10.15 -27.35 -16.00
CA ILE A 8 9.43 -26.09 -16.05
C ILE A 8 10.44 -24.98 -15.73
N VAL A 9 10.94 -24.29 -16.76
CA VAL A 9 11.73 -23.08 -16.60
C VAL A 9 10.73 -21.93 -16.44
N PRO A 10 10.72 -21.20 -15.32
CA PRO A 10 9.89 -19.99 -15.22
C PRO A 10 10.36 -18.99 -16.28
N ALA A 11 9.46 -18.61 -17.17
CA ALA A 11 9.73 -17.58 -18.17
C ALA A 11 9.67 -16.21 -17.49
N TYR A 12 10.79 -15.76 -16.95
CA TYR A 12 10.97 -14.36 -16.58
C TYR A 12 11.40 -13.60 -17.85
N GLY A 13 10.43 -13.02 -18.55
CA GLY A 13 10.73 -12.07 -19.62
C GLY A 13 11.27 -10.78 -19.03
N GLU A 14 12.46 -10.35 -19.46
CA GLU A 14 12.92 -8.99 -19.18
C GLU A 14 11.93 -7.99 -19.82
N PRO A 15 11.54 -6.91 -19.09
CA PRO A 15 10.64 -5.91 -19.66
C PRO A 15 11.30 -5.23 -20.87
N VAL A 16 10.59 -5.23 -21.99
CA VAL A 16 11.05 -4.57 -23.23
C VAL A 16 10.34 -3.22 -23.32
N LEU A 17 11.14 -2.16 -23.34
CA LEU A 17 10.66 -0.80 -23.59
C LEU A 17 10.58 -0.54 -25.09
N LYS A 18 9.57 0.24 -25.49
CA LYS A 18 9.40 0.67 -26.89
C LYS A 18 10.06 2.02 -27.17
N GLU A 19 10.39 2.76 -26.13
CA GLU A 19 10.99 4.09 -26.19
C GLU A 19 12.44 4.02 -25.75
N ASP A 20 13.35 4.52 -26.58
CA ASP A 20 14.80 4.43 -26.36
C ASP A 20 15.30 5.34 -25.22
N ASP A 21 14.51 6.37 -24.86
CA ASP A 21 14.87 7.33 -23.79
C ASP A 21 14.58 6.82 -22.38
N PHE A 22 14.01 5.61 -22.23
CA PHE A 22 13.68 5.01 -20.96
C PHE A 22 14.48 3.73 -20.72
N VAL A 23 14.76 3.45 -19.47
CA VAL A 23 15.34 2.18 -19.04
C VAL A 23 14.51 1.56 -17.91
N VAL A 24 14.38 0.24 -17.89
CA VAL A 24 13.90 -0.50 -16.74
C VAL A 24 15.09 -1.03 -15.98
N GLN A 25 15.18 -0.65 -14.72
CA GLN A 25 16.28 -1.08 -13.87
C GLN A 25 15.73 -1.65 -12.56
N LYS A 26 16.25 -2.81 -12.16
CA LYS A 26 15.96 -3.37 -10.84
C LYS A 26 16.63 -2.51 -9.79
N PHE A 27 15.84 -1.81 -8.98
CA PHE A 27 16.33 -0.89 -7.96
C PHE A 27 16.62 -1.62 -6.65
N VAL A 28 15.67 -2.44 -6.18
CA VAL A 28 15.78 -3.20 -4.93
C VAL A 28 15.07 -4.54 -5.07
N SER A 29 15.37 -5.49 -4.20
CA SER A 29 14.66 -6.78 -4.09
C SER A 29 14.42 -7.14 -2.64
N GLY A 30 13.56 -8.12 -2.39
CA GLY A 30 13.23 -8.60 -1.04
C GLY A 30 11.98 -7.99 -0.43
N ILE A 31 11.26 -7.10 -1.16
CA ILE A 31 9.92 -6.66 -0.75
C ILE A 31 8.96 -7.80 -1.09
N ALA A 32 8.27 -8.29 -0.09
CA ALA A 32 7.35 -9.44 -0.17
C ALA A 32 5.90 -9.00 0.01
N ASN A 33 5.01 -9.96 0.19
CA ASN A 33 3.63 -9.77 0.69
C ASN A 33 2.77 -8.74 -0.08
N GLY A 34 3.01 -8.64 -1.39
CA GLY A 34 2.22 -7.82 -2.32
C GLY A 34 2.43 -6.32 -2.13
N PRO A 35 3.51 -5.73 -2.65
CA PRO A 35 3.68 -4.28 -2.61
C PRO A 35 2.54 -3.58 -3.36
N THR A 36 1.92 -2.58 -2.73
CA THR A 36 0.75 -1.88 -3.28
C THR A 36 1.04 -0.45 -3.67
N SER A 37 1.75 0.29 -2.84
CA SER A 37 2.01 1.70 -3.03
C SER A 37 3.32 2.11 -2.37
N MET A 38 3.86 3.26 -2.75
CA MET A 38 5.05 3.83 -2.14
C MET A 38 4.96 5.35 -2.07
N ALA A 39 5.71 5.94 -1.15
CA ALA A 39 5.89 7.37 -1.04
C ALA A 39 7.35 7.72 -0.78
N PHE A 40 7.74 8.90 -1.20
CA PHE A 40 9.08 9.46 -0.94
C PHE A 40 9.02 10.37 0.27
N GLU A 41 9.99 10.22 1.16
CA GLU A 41 10.23 11.13 2.27
C GLU A 41 11.70 11.56 2.24
N GLY A 42 11.97 12.70 1.62
CA GLY A 42 13.31 13.11 1.27
C GLY A 42 13.99 12.13 0.30
N LYS A 43 15.02 11.43 0.76
CA LYS A 43 15.73 10.39 0.00
C LYS A 43 15.26 8.97 0.31
N ASP A 44 14.40 8.84 1.30
CA ASP A 44 13.85 7.57 1.73
C ASP A 44 12.63 7.20 0.88
N ILE A 45 12.42 5.90 0.71
CA ILE A 45 11.23 5.37 0.06
C ILE A 45 10.54 4.45 1.06
N LEU A 46 9.30 4.77 1.37
CA LEU A 46 8.41 3.96 2.17
C LEU A 46 7.53 3.12 1.23
N VAL A 47 7.57 1.81 1.37
CA VAL A 47 6.83 0.87 0.53
C VAL A 47 5.87 0.05 1.37
N LEU A 48 4.61 0.00 0.96
CA LEU A 48 3.57 -0.77 1.64
C LEU A 48 3.59 -2.24 1.23
N GLN A 49 3.44 -3.14 2.19
CA GLN A 49 3.13 -4.55 1.98
C GLN A 49 1.65 -4.80 2.33
N LYS A 50 0.91 -5.35 1.36
CA LYS A 50 -0.56 -5.46 1.42
C LYS A 50 -1.05 -6.36 2.55
N THR A 51 -0.41 -7.55 2.70
CA THR A 51 -1.03 -8.67 3.41
C THR A 51 -0.61 -8.79 4.85
N ASP A 52 0.49 -8.19 5.23
CA ASP A 52 1.06 -8.20 6.58
C ASP A 52 1.08 -6.81 7.25
N GLY A 53 0.57 -5.78 6.56
CA GLY A 53 0.49 -4.44 7.14
C GLY A 53 1.83 -3.74 7.38
N GLU A 54 2.93 -4.29 6.87
CA GLU A 54 4.25 -3.69 7.02
C GLU A 54 4.45 -2.48 6.11
N VAL A 55 5.12 -1.47 6.63
CA VAL A 55 5.73 -0.37 5.86
C VAL A 55 7.24 -0.59 5.84
N ARG A 56 7.78 -0.85 4.64
CA ARG A 56 9.21 -1.12 4.44
C ARG A 56 9.95 0.16 4.06
N LEU A 57 11.15 0.30 4.58
CA LEU A 57 12.04 1.43 4.28
C LEU A 57 13.14 1.00 3.31
N ILE A 58 13.28 1.78 2.24
CA ILE A 58 14.48 1.77 1.40
C ILE A 58 15.25 3.05 1.69
N HIS A 59 16.39 2.92 2.35
CA HIS A 59 17.27 4.02 2.71
C HIS A 59 18.57 3.96 1.87
N ASN A 60 18.87 5.02 1.13
CA ASN A 60 20.03 5.07 0.23
C ASN A 60 20.11 3.88 -0.74
N GLY A 61 18.97 3.43 -1.28
CA GLY A 61 18.88 2.30 -2.22
C GLY A 61 18.99 0.92 -1.57
N VAL A 62 18.99 0.83 -0.24
CA VAL A 62 19.09 -0.42 0.52
C VAL A 62 17.80 -0.66 1.30
N LEU A 63 17.15 -1.82 1.05
CA LEU A 63 16.01 -2.27 1.85
C LEU A 63 16.46 -2.56 3.28
N GLN A 64 15.84 -1.90 4.24
CA GLN A 64 16.13 -2.11 5.65
C GLN A 64 15.53 -3.44 6.13
N GLU A 65 16.23 -4.11 7.06
CA GLU A 65 15.84 -5.43 7.57
C GLU A 65 14.48 -5.39 8.28
N LYS A 66 14.29 -4.39 9.13
CA LYS A 66 13.05 -4.25 9.91
C LYS A 66 12.08 -3.29 9.24
N PRO A 67 10.76 -3.55 9.31
CA PRO A 67 9.76 -2.57 8.90
C PRO A 67 9.83 -1.34 9.82
N VAL A 68 9.41 -0.19 9.29
CA VAL A 68 9.27 1.05 10.06
C VAL A 68 7.91 1.18 10.74
N LEU A 69 6.98 0.33 10.33
CA LEU A 69 5.65 0.14 10.93
C LEU A 69 5.17 -1.26 10.61
N ASP A 70 4.39 -1.81 11.53
CA ASP A 70 3.69 -3.08 11.40
C ASP A 70 2.29 -2.92 12.02
N GLU A 71 1.23 -2.94 11.17
CA GLU A 71 -0.16 -2.78 11.56
C GLU A 71 -0.96 -4.03 11.23
N ASN A 72 -1.82 -4.43 12.12
CA ASN A 72 -2.71 -5.56 11.85
C ASN A 72 -3.71 -5.24 10.75
N VAL A 73 -3.69 -5.99 9.67
CA VAL A 73 -4.58 -5.81 8.52
C VAL A 73 -5.34 -7.09 8.16
N THR A 74 -6.53 -6.93 7.59
CA THR A 74 -7.15 -7.99 6.81
C THR A 74 -6.88 -7.71 5.33
N SER A 75 -6.56 -8.74 4.57
CA SER A 75 -6.13 -8.63 3.17
C SER A 75 -6.97 -9.49 2.21
N GLU A 76 -8.18 -9.84 2.63
CA GLU A 76 -9.12 -10.57 1.78
C GLU A 76 -9.50 -9.72 0.56
N GLY A 77 -9.47 -10.33 -0.64
CA GLY A 77 -9.77 -9.63 -1.89
C GLY A 77 -8.84 -8.43 -2.12
N GLU A 78 -9.43 -7.24 -2.19
CA GLU A 78 -8.70 -5.98 -2.38
C GLU A 78 -8.35 -5.27 -1.07
N GLN A 79 -8.73 -5.80 0.08
CA GLN A 79 -8.39 -5.24 1.39
C GLN A 79 -6.89 -5.36 1.68
N GLY A 80 -6.42 -4.66 2.70
CA GLY A 80 -5.02 -4.67 3.14
C GLY A 80 -4.46 -3.29 3.40
N MET A 81 -3.13 -3.20 3.41
CA MET A 81 -2.39 -1.93 3.42
C MET A 81 -2.32 -1.40 1.98
N LEU A 82 -3.00 -0.28 1.67
CA LEU A 82 -3.30 0.10 0.29
C LEU A 82 -2.75 1.47 -0.13
N GLY A 83 -2.83 2.47 0.72
CA GLY A 83 -2.51 3.85 0.35
C GLY A 83 -1.50 4.51 1.26
N ILE A 84 -0.61 5.31 0.68
CA ILE A 84 0.38 6.12 1.39
C ILE A 84 0.61 7.44 0.66
N THR A 85 0.74 8.51 1.42
CA THR A 85 1.28 9.80 0.97
C THR A 85 1.94 10.53 2.13
N THR A 86 2.72 11.57 1.82
CA THR A 86 3.47 12.33 2.83
C THR A 86 3.18 13.82 2.74
N VAL A 87 3.23 14.52 3.88
CA VAL A 87 3.17 15.98 3.99
C VAL A 87 4.22 16.43 5.02
N GLY A 88 5.35 16.94 4.57
CA GLY A 88 6.49 17.16 5.47
C GLY A 88 6.86 15.85 6.13
N THR A 89 7.02 15.82 7.44
CA THR A 89 7.32 14.60 8.22
C THR A 89 6.08 13.77 8.58
N LYS A 90 4.88 14.17 8.15
CA LYS A 90 3.67 13.37 8.36
C LYS A 90 3.50 12.35 7.24
N VAL A 91 3.23 11.12 7.63
CA VAL A 91 2.88 10.02 6.72
C VAL A 91 1.43 9.64 6.95
N TYR A 92 0.66 9.60 5.88
CA TYR A 92 -0.74 9.20 5.88
C TYR A 92 -0.87 7.83 5.26
N LEU A 93 -1.53 6.91 5.96
CA LEU A 93 -1.76 5.55 5.54
C LEU A 93 -3.26 5.26 5.46
N TYR A 94 -3.65 4.53 4.42
CA TYR A 94 -4.99 4.00 4.27
C TYR A 94 -4.94 2.47 4.20
N PHE A 95 -5.67 1.81 5.10
CA PHE A 95 -5.70 0.36 5.17
C PHE A 95 -6.99 -0.17 5.80
N THR A 96 -7.24 -1.46 5.62
CA THR A 96 -8.31 -2.18 6.30
C THR A 96 -7.77 -2.78 7.58
N GLU A 97 -8.02 -2.10 8.70
CA GLU A 97 -7.55 -2.51 10.02
C GLU A 97 -8.29 -3.73 10.53
N SER A 98 -7.58 -4.58 11.26
CA SER A 98 -8.13 -5.74 11.95
C SER A 98 -7.51 -5.92 13.34
N THR A 99 -7.99 -6.89 14.12
CA THR A 99 -7.44 -7.19 15.46
C THR A 99 -6.14 -7.98 15.40
N HIS A 100 -5.86 -8.65 14.30
CA HIS A 100 -4.65 -9.40 13.98
C HIS A 100 -4.64 -9.63 12.47
N ASP A 101 -3.49 -9.95 11.90
CA ASP A 101 -3.37 -10.20 10.47
C ASP A 101 -4.31 -11.30 9.98
N GLY A 102 -5.04 -10.99 8.91
CA GLY A 102 -6.09 -11.87 8.38
C GLY A 102 -7.36 -11.94 9.23
N GLY A 103 -7.46 -11.16 10.31
CA GLY A 103 -8.64 -11.09 11.15
C GLY A 103 -9.83 -10.38 10.49
N LYS A 104 -10.95 -10.34 11.20
CA LYS A 104 -12.13 -9.60 10.73
C LYS A 104 -11.84 -8.10 10.63
N PRO A 105 -12.32 -7.41 9.58
CA PRO A 105 -12.12 -5.99 9.43
C PRO A 105 -12.81 -5.21 10.56
N LEU A 106 -12.07 -4.26 11.14
CA LEU A 106 -12.58 -3.27 12.09
C LEU A 106 -13.07 -2.01 11.39
N GLY A 107 -12.41 -1.64 10.28
CA GLY A 107 -12.73 -0.47 9.49
C GLY A 107 -11.70 -0.25 8.38
N LYS A 108 -12.11 0.44 7.32
CA LYS A 108 -11.20 1.05 6.36
C LYS A 108 -10.83 2.41 6.90
N ARG A 109 -9.57 2.61 7.25
CA ARG A 109 -9.16 3.76 8.05
C ARG A 109 -8.01 4.52 7.43
N VAL A 110 -8.06 5.83 7.61
CA VAL A 110 -6.92 6.71 7.33
C VAL A 110 -6.30 7.11 8.66
N TYR A 111 -5.02 6.84 8.79
CA TYR A 111 -4.21 7.27 9.91
C TYR A 111 -3.11 8.23 9.47
N SER A 112 -2.72 9.14 10.33
CA SER A 112 -1.47 9.87 10.22
C SER A 112 -0.46 9.37 11.25
N TYR A 113 0.81 9.41 10.85
CA TYR A 113 1.96 9.07 11.68
C TYR A 113 3.02 10.15 11.57
N ASP A 114 3.89 10.25 12.55
CA ASP A 114 5.10 11.07 12.48
C ASP A 114 6.29 10.21 12.04
N TRP A 115 6.97 10.63 10.98
CA TRP A 115 8.21 10.04 10.51
C TRP A 115 9.40 10.70 11.22
N ASN A 116 10.18 9.94 11.97
CA ASN A 116 11.35 10.42 12.69
C ASN A 116 12.69 10.04 12.04
N GLY A 117 12.67 9.52 10.81
CA GLY A 117 13.85 9.03 10.09
C GLY A 117 14.16 7.55 10.31
N THR A 118 13.44 6.87 11.22
CA THR A 118 13.70 5.47 11.57
C THR A 118 12.44 4.64 11.66
N VAL A 119 11.40 5.17 12.30
CA VAL A 119 10.11 4.51 12.51
C VAL A 119 8.97 5.52 12.39
N LEU A 120 7.78 5.01 12.13
CA LEU A 120 6.52 5.76 12.17
C LEU A 120 5.94 5.69 13.58
N THR A 121 5.64 6.86 14.16
CA THR A 121 5.14 7.01 15.54
C THR A 121 3.87 7.85 15.57
N ASP A 122 3.30 8.06 16.74
CA ASP A 122 2.20 8.98 16.99
C ASP A 122 0.96 8.73 16.10
N LYS A 123 0.55 7.46 16.02
CA LYS A 123 -0.65 7.02 15.29
C LYS A 123 -1.87 7.84 15.67
N LYS A 124 -2.48 8.51 14.71
CA LYS A 124 -3.69 9.29 14.89
C LYS A 124 -4.72 8.95 13.82
N LEU A 125 -5.92 8.54 14.25
CA LEU A 125 -7.05 8.31 13.36
C LEU A 125 -7.51 9.63 12.74
N ILE A 126 -7.53 9.71 11.42
CA ILE A 126 -7.98 10.86 10.64
C ILE A 126 -9.41 10.64 10.12
N LYS A 127 -9.67 9.44 9.58
CA LYS A 127 -10.99 9.10 9.03
C LYS A 127 -11.27 7.61 9.25
N ASP A 128 -12.46 7.31 9.74
CA ASP A 128 -13.02 5.97 9.76
C ASP A 128 -14.04 5.86 8.61
N LEU A 129 -13.76 4.95 7.69
CA LEU A 129 -14.65 4.55 6.61
C LEU A 129 -15.06 3.12 6.93
N TRP A 130 -16.32 2.85 7.04
CA TRP A 130 -16.76 1.51 7.43
C TRP A 130 -16.38 0.44 6.38
N ALA A 131 -15.96 -0.71 6.84
CA ALA A 131 -15.44 -1.81 6.03
C ALA A 131 -16.45 -2.94 5.95
N THR A 132 -17.27 -2.96 4.92
CA THR A 132 -18.24 -4.05 4.76
C THR A 132 -17.93 -4.98 3.61
N GLN A 133 -17.15 -4.53 2.62
CA GLN A 133 -16.92 -5.27 1.40
C GLN A 133 -15.43 -5.47 1.14
N ILE A 134 -15.11 -6.62 0.53
CA ILE A 134 -13.74 -7.01 0.20
C ILE A 134 -13.25 -6.43 -1.13
N TYR A 135 -14.15 -5.83 -1.93
CA TYR A 135 -13.83 -5.24 -3.24
C TYR A 135 -14.09 -3.75 -3.28
N HIS A 136 -13.57 -3.10 -4.32
CA HIS A 136 -13.70 -1.68 -4.62
C HIS A 136 -13.15 -0.78 -3.51
N ASN A 137 -12.02 -1.19 -2.94
CA ASN A 137 -11.41 -0.51 -1.80
C ASN A 137 -10.68 0.78 -2.21
N GLY A 138 -10.19 0.88 -3.44
CA GLY A 138 -9.38 2.00 -3.87
C GLY A 138 -8.01 2.01 -3.18
N GLY A 139 -7.57 3.18 -2.71
CA GLY A 139 -6.34 3.33 -1.93
C GLY A 139 -5.31 4.27 -2.55
N ALA A 140 -5.52 4.77 -3.78
CA ALA A 140 -4.63 5.78 -4.32
C ALA A 140 -4.69 7.06 -3.48
N MET A 141 -3.54 7.51 -3.00
CA MET A 141 -3.38 8.74 -2.21
C MET A 141 -2.41 9.69 -2.89
N VAL A 142 -2.69 10.98 -2.75
CA VAL A 142 -1.81 12.04 -3.25
C VAL A 142 -1.92 13.27 -2.36
N THR A 143 -0.85 14.03 -2.30
CA THR A 143 -0.80 15.33 -1.62
C THR A 143 -0.62 16.44 -2.64
N ASP A 144 -1.39 17.52 -2.52
CA ASP A 144 -1.20 18.71 -3.33
C ASP A 144 -0.10 19.64 -2.76
N LEU A 145 0.21 20.71 -3.50
CA LEU A 145 1.23 21.68 -3.12
C LEU A 145 0.88 22.49 -1.86
N ASN A 146 -0.38 22.46 -1.43
CA ASN A 146 -0.84 23.15 -0.22
C ASN A 146 -0.85 22.22 1.01
N GLY A 147 -0.47 20.96 0.83
CA GLY A 147 -0.46 19.94 1.88
C GLY A 147 -1.82 19.28 2.11
N SER A 148 -2.79 19.45 1.22
CA SER A 148 -4.05 18.71 1.27
C SER A 148 -3.85 17.28 0.81
N VAL A 149 -4.39 16.34 1.57
CA VAL A 149 -4.32 14.91 1.27
C VAL A 149 -5.61 14.46 0.61
N TYR A 150 -5.50 13.79 -0.53
CA TYR A 150 -6.60 13.22 -1.28
C TYR A 150 -6.50 11.70 -1.27
N LEU A 151 -7.64 11.04 -1.11
CA LEU A 151 -7.77 9.60 -1.15
C LEU A 151 -8.88 9.22 -2.14
N VAL A 152 -8.59 8.29 -3.04
CA VAL A 152 -9.58 7.68 -3.93
C VAL A 152 -10.07 6.38 -3.33
N VAL A 153 -11.36 6.29 -3.06
CA VAL A 153 -12.04 5.08 -2.59
C VAL A 153 -13.12 4.72 -3.59
N GLY A 154 -13.28 3.44 -3.90
CA GLY A 154 -14.41 2.95 -4.70
C GLY A 154 -15.73 2.94 -3.91
N ASP A 155 -16.79 2.41 -4.51
CA ASP A 155 -18.08 2.33 -3.84
C ASP A 155 -18.10 1.33 -2.67
N ALA A 156 -17.02 0.61 -2.44
CA ALA A 156 -16.89 -0.40 -1.40
C ALA A 156 -18.05 -1.42 -1.42
N GLY A 157 -18.55 -1.76 -2.61
CA GLY A 157 -19.67 -2.66 -2.84
C GLY A 157 -21.05 -2.07 -2.54
N ARG A 158 -21.15 -0.76 -2.42
CA ARG A 158 -22.39 -0.02 -2.18
C ARG A 158 -23.03 0.52 -3.45
N TYR A 159 -23.10 -0.23 -4.48
CA TYR A 159 -23.62 0.13 -5.80
C TYR A 159 -24.53 1.36 -5.82
N GLY A 160 -24.08 2.44 -6.50
CA GLY A 160 -24.84 3.69 -6.63
C GLY A 160 -24.74 4.65 -5.43
N LYS A 161 -24.02 4.29 -4.34
CA LYS A 161 -23.77 5.18 -3.20
C LYS A 161 -22.37 5.75 -3.26
N LEU A 162 -22.12 6.56 -4.26
CA LEU A 162 -20.87 7.27 -4.46
C LEU A 162 -20.99 8.70 -3.94
N GLN A 163 -19.87 9.35 -3.68
CA GLN A 163 -19.78 10.70 -3.13
C GLN A 163 -20.66 11.74 -3.86
N ASN A 164 -20.82 11.60 -5.18
CA ASN A 164 -21.62 12.51 -6.01
C ASN A 164 -23.08 12.06 -6.16
N HIS A 165 -23.50 11.02 -5.45
CA HIS A 165 -24.86 10.52 -5.46
C HIS A 165 -25.64 11.12 -4.28
N PRO A 166 -26.94 11.49 -4.41
CA PRO A 166 -27.70 12.08 -3.31
C PRO A 166 -27.72 11.25 -2.03
N ASP A 167 -27.62 9.93 -2.15
CA ASP A 167 -27.57 8.97 -1.04
C ASP A 167 -26.13 8.47 -0.78
N GLY A 168 -25.12 9.07 -1.43
CA GLY A 168 -23.71 8.76 -1.22
C GLY A 168 -23.19 9.37 0.09
N GLU A 169 -22.16 8.76 0.67
CA GLU A 169 -21.44 9.29 1.83
C GLU A 169 -20.07 9.82 1.41
#